data_4c0de4ff1e84973f76ed34c21ba4e4b6
#
_entry.id   4c0de4ff1e84973f76ed34c21ba4e4b6
#
_cell.length_a   1.000
_cell.length_b   1.000
_cell.length_c   1.000
_cell.angle_alpha   90.00
_cell.angle_beta   90.00
_cell.angle_gamma   90.00
#
_symmetry.space_group_name_H-M   'P 1'
#
loop_
_entity.id
_entity.type
_entity.pdbx_description
1 polymer ?
#
loop_
_entity_poly.entity_id
_entity_poly.type
_entity_poly.pdbx_seq_one_letter_code
_entity_poly.pdbx_strand_id
1 'polypeptide(L)'
;MKIARFMFGLEETWGVILGDSIHAISGIPYDIKNVGNRICSLSEVTLLAPLTLTNKVPAIAANYGEKDDRDGPGIFMKQPGTYAPHQGNIVYPRSCKSVIHEAEVGVVISKTARHISESDAMDYVMGYTCVNDVSAKETIESDLGKGLSMRWKHFDTFCPIGPHIETEIDDPGHLKIECFVNGELSAGGNTSEMIFGIPKLISWVSEVMTLQPGDIIPTGCPETAEINIGDVVEVRIEGIGSLVNNVIEDY
;
A
#
# COMPACT_ATOMS: atom_id res chain seq x y z
N MET A 1 11.71 -10.06 -7.57
CA MET A 1 12.66 -9.90 -6.41
C MET A 1 11.92 -9.26 -5.26
N LYS A 2 12.00 -9.82 -4.05
CA LYS A 2 11.30 -9.30 -2.87
C LYS A 2 12.21 -8.41 -2.05
N ILE A 3 11.97 -7.10 -2.08
CA ILE A 3 12.78 -6.10 -1.38
C ILE A 3 12.09 -5.71 -0.09
N ALA A 4 12.77 -5.89 1.05
CA ALA A 4 12.22 -5.62 2.37
C ALA A 4 13.02 -4.55 3.12
N ARG A 5 12.29 -3.73 3.88
CA ARG A 5 12.82 -2.88 4.95
C ARG A 5 12.55 -3.58 6.27
N PHE A 6 13.55 -3.64 7.14
CA PHE A 6 13.42 -4.41 8.37
C PHE A 6 14.33 -3.90 9.49
N MET A 7 13.99 -4.28 10.72
CA MET A 7 14.86 -4.17 11.90
C MET A 7 15.59 -5.48 12.11
N PHE A 8 16.91 -5.42 12.23
CA PHE A 8 17.76 -6.53 12.69
C PHE A 8 18.53 -6.08 13.93
N GLY A 9 18.17 -6.62 15.08
CA GLY A 9 18.57 -6.06 16.36
C GLY A 9 18.06 -4.63 16.55
N LEU A 10 18.95 -3.66 16.67
CA LEU A 10 18.62 -2.22 16.80
C LEU A 10 18.83 -1.43 15.50
N GLU A 11 19.21 -2.09 14.42
CA GLU A 11 19.52 -1.43 13.15
C GLU A 11 18.37 -1.59 12.16
N GLU A 12 17.96 -0.46 11.59
CA GLU A 12 17.06 -0.42 10.45
C GLU A 12 17.85 -0.54 9.15
N THR A 13 17.46 -1.47 8.27
CA THR A 13 18.15 -1.67 7.01
C THR A 13 17.24 -2.22 5.93
N TRP A 14 17.79 -2.40 4.73
CA TRP A 14 17.10 -2.97 3.58
C TRP A 14 17.86 -4.21 3.09
N GLY A 15 17.10 -5.14 2.48
CA GLY A 15 17.66 -6.34 1.87
C GLY A 15 16.70 -7.00 0.92
N VAL A 16 17.15 -8.07 0.29
CA VAL A 16 16.36 -8.92 -0.60
C VAL A 16 16.03 -10.23 0.10
N ILE A 17 14.76 -10.59 0.11
CA ILE A 17 14.29 -11.89 0.62
C ILE A 17 14.51 -12.94 -0.46
N LEU A 18 15.29 -13.98 -0.13
CA LEU A 18 15.48 -15.18 -0.95
C LEU A 18 15.14 -16.41 -0.11
N GLY A 19 14.00 -17.06 -0.43
CA GLY A 19 13.44 -18.11 0.40
C GLY A 19 13.16 -17.61 1.83
N ASP A 20 13.74 -18.25 2.83
CA ASP A 20 13.59 -17.91 4.25
C ASP A 20 14.72 -17.02 4.78
N SER A 21 15.50 -16.40 3.93
CA SER A 21 16.64 -15.59 4.34
C SER A 21 16.64 -14.20 3.69
N ILE A 22 17.29 -13.26 4.37
CA ILE A 22 17.50 -11.90 3.89
C ILE A 22 18.96 -11.74 3.49
N HIS A 23 19.16 -11.15 2.33
CA HIS A 23 20.46 -10.89 1.72
C HIS A 23 20.74 -9.40 1.63
N ALA A 24 22.00 -9.03 1.81
CA ALA A 24 22.46 -7.66 1.69
C ALA A 24 22.26 -7.13 0.28
N ILE A 25 22.07 -5.83 0.17
CA ILE A 25 22.03 -5.11 -1.11
C ILE A 25 23.18 -4.12 -1.18
N SER A 26 23.69 -3.87 -2.39
CA SER A 26 24.53 -2.72 -2.67
C SER A 26 23.75 -1.72 -3.53
N GLY A 27 23.95 -0.43 -3.29
CA GLY A 27 23.13 0.64 -3.84
C GLY A 27 22.05 1.09 -2.87
N ILE A 28 21.05 1.75 -3.38
CA ILE A 28 19.87 2.17 -2.60
C ILE A 28 18.71 1.20 -2.86
N PRO A 29 17.70 1.12 -1.96
CA PRO A 29 16.58 0.18 -2.11
C PRO A 29 15.86 0.28 -3.45
N TYR A 30 15.82 1.45 -4.04
CA TYR A 30 15.13 1.73 -5.31
C TYR A 30 16.06 1.69 -6.54
N ASP A 31 17.34 1.36 -6.36
CA ASP A 31 18.34 1.17 -7.41
C ASP A 31 19.40 0.16 -6.94
N ILE A 32 18.99 -1.09 -6.79
CA ILE A 32 19.86 -2.18 -6.32
C ILE A 32 20.83 -2.58 -7.43
N LYS A 33 22.13 -2.50 -7.13
CA LYS A 33 23.20 -2.87 -8.07
C LYS A 33 23.55 -4.36 -7.97
N ASN A 34 23.59 -4.90 -6.76
CA ASN A 34 23.89 -6.31 -6.52
C ASN A 34 23.19 -6.82 -5.26
N VAL A 35 22.83 -8.10 -5.28
CA VAL A 35 22.41 -8.86 -4.10
C VAL A 35 23.64 -9.59 -3.56
N GLY A 36 23.99 -9.34 -2.32
CA GLY A 36 25.20 -9.84 -1.65
C GLY A 36 24.94 -11.06 -0.77
N ASN A 37 25.77 -11.21 0.27
CA ASN A 37 25.69 -12.35 1.17
C ASN A 37 24.43 -12.33 2.03
N ARG A 38 24.06 -13.52 2.54
CA ARG A 38 23.00 -13.66 3.54
C ARG A 38 23.36 -12.86 4.80
N ILE A 39 22.40 -12.11 5.32
CA ILE A 39 22.48 -11.38 6.59
C ILE A 39 21.93 -12.25 7.73
N CYS A 40 20.67 -12.70 7.61
CA CYS A 40 19.92 -13.38 8.67
C CYS A 40 18.78 -14.23 8.08
N SER A 41 18.06 -14.95 8.93
CA SER A 41 16.77 -15.56 8.58
C SER A 41 15.65 -14.52 8.61
N LEU A 42 14.62 -14.71 7.80
CA LEU A 42 13.44 -13.84 7.81
C LEU A 42 12.72 -13.85 9.17
N SER A 43 12.81 -14.98 9.92
CA SER A 43 12.23 -15.11 11.27
C SER A 43 13.00 -14.36 12.36
N GLU A 44 14.21 -13.85 12.08
CA GLU A 44 15.04 -13.11 13.04
C GLU A 44 14.83 -11.59 12.97
N VAL A 45 13.94 -11.12 12.08
CA VAL A 45 13.74 -9.68 11.85
C VAL A 45 12.30 -9.26 12.06
N THR A 46 12.10 -7.98 12.30
CA THR A 46 10.78 -7.34 12.20
C THR A 46 10.71 -6.57 10.89
N LEU A 47 9.79 -6.97 10.01
CA LEU A 47 9.55 -6.24 8.77
C LEU A 47 8.96 -4.87 9.07
N LEU A 48 9.42 -3.87 8.36
CA LEU A 48 8.90 -2.51 8.39
C LEU A 48 8.12 -2.21 7.11
N ALA A 49 7.28 -1.19 7.14
CA ALA A 49 6.66 -0.71 5.92
C ALA A 49 7.75 -0.36 4.89
N PRO A 50 7.66 -0.82 3.62
CA PRO A 50 8.73 -0.72 2.63
C PRO A 50 8.83 0.68 2.00
N LEU A 51 8.76 1.70 2.84
CA LEU A 51 8.95 3.11 2.52
C LEU A 51 9.52 3.83 3.75
N THR A 52 10.03 5.04 3.54
CA THR A 52 10.49 5.92 4.63
C THR A 52 9.44 6.98 4.96
N LEU A 53 9.61 7.70 6.07
CA LEU A 53 8.71 8.81 6.44
C LEU A 53 8.76 10.01 5.48
N THR A 54 9.75 10.06 4.61
CA THR A 54 9.88 11.11 3.59
C THR A 54 9.18 10.77 2.27
N ASN A 55 8.79 9.51 2.10
CA ASN A 55 8.03 9.08 0.93
C ASN A 55 6.56 9.51 1.04
N LYS A 56 5.99 9.85 -0.13
CA LYS A 56 4.57 10.19 -0.25
C LYS A 56 3.75 8.95 -0.61
N VAL A 57 2.52 8.96 -0.14
CA VAL A 57 1.52 7.95 -0.51
C VAL A 57 0.29 8.68 -1.08
N PRO A 58 0.35 9.13 -2.36
CA PRO A 58 -0.81 9.68 -3.07
C PRO A 58 -1.76 8.53 -3.43
N ALA A 59 -2.81 8.38 -2.65
CA ALA A 59 -3.80 7.32 -2.81
C ALA A 59 -4.91 7.72 -3.80
N ILE A 60 -5.48 6.73 -4.45
CA ILE A 60 -6.49 6.88 -5.50
C ILE A 60 -7.87 6.57 -4.94
N ALA A 61 -8.81 7.50 -5.14
CA ALA A 61 -10.20 7.33 -4.75
C ALA A 61 -11.08 6.95 -5.95
N ALA A 62 -12.08 6.08 -5.69
CA ALA A 62 -13.15 5.73 -6.63
C ALA A 62 -12.64 5.19 -7.97
N ASN A 63 -11.71 4.21 -7.92
CA ASN A 63 -11.12 3.60 -9.12
C ASN A 63 -11.77 2.25 -9.51
N TYR A 64 -12.81 1.84 -8.79
CA TYR A 64 -13.59 0.64 -9.07
C TYR A 64 -15.09 0.98 -9.06
N GLY A 65 -15.89 0.10 -9.62
CA GLY A 65 -17.34 0.28 -9.74
C GLY A 65 -17.78 0.76 -11.12
N GLU A 66 -18.86 1.52 -11.18
CA GLU A 66 -19.39 2.01 -12.45
C GLU A 66 -18.49 3.09 -13.05
N LYS A 67 -18.19 2.95 -14.35
CA LYS A 67 -17.43 3.93 -15.10
C LYS A 67 -18.28 5.16 -15.38
N ASP A 68 -17.74 6.33 -15.08
CA ASP A 68 -18.37 7.62 -15.37
C ASP A 68 -17.52 8.44 -16.36
N ASP A 69 -17.91 9.70 -16.59
CA ASP A 69 -17.27 10.60 -17.55
C ASP A 69 -16.11 11.43 -16.99
N ARG A 70 -15.56 11.05 -15.81
CA ARG A 70 -14.39 11.72 -15.23
C ARG A 70 -13.16 11.55 -16.09
N ASP A 71 -12.33 12.58 -16.17
CA ASP A 71 -11.02 12.56 -16.86
C ASP A 71 -9.96 11.72 -16.13
N GLY A 72 -10.15 11.52 -14.81
CA GLY A 72 -9.25 10.76 -13.93
C GLY A 72 -9.80 10.56 -12.53
N PRO A 73 -9.14 9.74 -11.71
CA PRO A 73 -9.57 9.42 -10.35
C PRO A 73 -9.34 10.58 -9.38
N GLY A 74 -10.01 10.52 -8.23
CA GLY A 74 -9.67 11.38 -7.10
C GLY A 74 -8.29 11.03 -6.53
N ILE A 75 -7.54 12.05 -6.08
CA ILE A 75 -6.24 11.87 -5.40
C ILE A 75 -6.37 12.42 -3.99
N PHE A 76 -5.91 11.68 -3.00
CA PHE A 76 -5.74 12.15 -1.63
C PHE A 76 -4.41 11.65 -1.07
N MET A 77 -3.98 12.20 0.07
CA MET A 77 -2.68 11.85 0.63
C MET A 77 -2.87 11.01 1.90
N LYS A 78 -2.17 9.90 2.01
CA LYS A 78 -1.92 9.24 3.30
C LYS A 78 -0.67 9.88 3.90
N GLN A 79 -0.76 10.31 5.15
CA GLN A 79 0.36 10.97 5.84
C GLN A 79 1.26 9.95 6.55
N PRO A 80 2.54 10.28 6.84
CA PRO A 80 3.47 9.33 7.46
C PRO A 80 3.00 8.71 8.78
N GLY A 81 2.24 9.42 9.61
CA GLY A 81 1.67 8.89 10.87
C GLY A 81 0.67 7.76 10.66
N THR A 82 0.14 7.59 9.45
CA THR A 82 -0.80 6.50 9.15
C THR A 82 -0.11 5.19 8.76
N TYR A 83 1.19 5.20 8.46
CA TYR A 83 1.88 3.99 7.98
C TYR A 83 2.05 2.97 9.09
N ALA A 84 1.67 1.74 8.83
CA ALA A 84 1.88 0.59 9.70
C ALA A 84 2.56 -0.55 8.94
N PRO A 85 3.47 -1.32 9.57
CA PRO A 85 4.14 -2.44 8.92
C PRO A 85 3.27 -3.71 8.90
N HIS A 86 3.73 -4.72 8.17
CA HIS A 86 3.26 -6.09 8.32
C HIS A 86 3.40 -6.54 9.78
N GLN A 87 2.39 -7.22 10.33
CA GLN A 87 2.27 -7.61 11.73
C GLN A 87 2.19 -6.43 12.74
N GLY A 88 2.12 -5.19 12.23
CA GLY A 88 1.77 -4.04 13.05
C GLY A 88 0.28 -3.98 13.38
N ASN A 89 -0.10 -3.02 14.20
CA ASN A 89 -1.49 -2.86 14.63
C ASN A 89 -2.22 -1.80 13.80
N ILE A 90 -3.51 -2.02 13.57
CA ILE A 90 -4.49 -0.99 13.21
C ILE A 90 -5.15 -0.54 14.51
N VAL A 91 -4.92 0.71 14.90
CA VAL A 91 -5.51 1.28 16.12
C VAL A 91 -6.92 1.77 15.81
N TYR A 92 -7.93 1.15 16.44
CA TYR A 92 -9.32 1.54 16.26
C TYR A 92 -9.62 2.83 17.06
N PRO A 93 -9.88 3.97 16.39
CA PRO A 93 -9.98 5.24 17.11
C PRO A 93 -11.21 5.30 18.02
N ARG A 94 -11.06 5.80 19.25
CA ARG A 94 -12.18 5.98 20.22
C ARG A 94 -13.34 6.82 19.67
N SER A 95 -13.04 7.73 18.75
CA SER A 95 -14.03 8.61 18.13
C SER A 95 -14.81 7.95 16.99
N CYS A 96 -14.43 6.74 16.55
CA CYS A 96 -15.04 6.03 15.44
C CYS A 96 -16.00 4.94 15.92
N LYS A 97 -17.11 4.78 15.20
CA LYS A 97 -18.11 3.72 15.42
C LYS A 97 -18.00 2.60 14.41
N SER A 98 -17.43 2.91 13.24
CA SER A 98 -17.29 1.96 12.14
C SER A 98 -15.98 2.27 11.40
N VAL A 99 -15.12 1.25 11.31
CA VAL A 99 -13.86 1.26 10.57
C VAL A 99 -13.93 0.17 9.52
N ILE A 100 -13.48 0.48 8.29
CA ILE A 100 -13.48 -0.47 7.17
C ILE A 100 -12.06 -0.71 6.67
N HIS A 101 -11.79 -1.91 6.17
CA HIS A 101 -10.60 -2.23 5.39
C HIS A 101 -10.81 -1.91 3.91
N GLU A 102 -9.74 -1.60 3.21
CA GLU A 102 -9.71 -1.37 1.77
C GLU A 102 -8.42 -1.99 1.21
N ALA A 103 -8.54 -3.21 0.65
CA ALA A 103 -7.40 -3.94 0.09
C ALA A 103 -7.02 -3.40 -1.29
N GLU A 104 -5.75 -2.98 -1.44
CA GLU A 104 -5.26 -2.30 -2.63
C GLU A 104 -3.88 -2.78 -3.06
N VAL A 105 -3.61 -2.73 -4.36
CA VAL A 105 -2.25 -2.81 -4.89
C VAL A 105 -1.58 -1.45 -4.70
N GLY A 106 -0.40 -1.42 -4.11
CA GLY A 106 0.46 -0.23 -4.03
C GLY A 106 1.52 -0.26 -5.12
N VAL A 107 1.50 0.69 -6.04
CA VAL A 107 2.52 0.85 -7.09
C VAL A 107 3.70 1.63 -6.54
N VAL A 108 4.89 1.04 -6.52
CA VAL A 108 6.12 1.66 -5.98
C VAL A 108 6.90 2.32 -7.10
N ILE A 109 7.27 3.58 -6.93
CA ILE A 109 8.00 4.39 -7.92
C ILE A 109 9.51 4.14 -7.81
N SER A 110 10.18 3.97 -8.96
CA SER A 110 11.63 3.70 -9.05
C SER A 110 12.50 4.95 -9.23
N LYS A 111 11.99 5.97 -9.90
CA LYS A 111 12.74 7.18 -10.27
C LYS A 111 11.84 8.42 -10.27
N THR A 112 12.46 9.60 -10.16
CA THR A 112 11.72 10.86 -10.16
C THR A 112 10.84 11.01 -11.40
N ALA A 113 9.54 11.23 -11.19
CA ALA A 113 8.51 11.33 -12.22
C ALA A 113 7.73 12.64 -12.10
N ARG A 114 7.69 13.40 -13.19
CA ARG A 114 6.90 14.64 -13.31
C ARG A 114 6.44 14.79 -14.75
N HIS A 115 5.15 15.04 -14.98
CA HIS A 115 4.53 15.15 -16.30
C HIS A 115 4.84 13.95 -17.21
N ILE A 116 4.64 12.74 -16.68
CA ILE A 116 4.91 11.49 -17.37
C ILE A 116 3.72 11.11 -18.26
N SER A 117 3.99 10.75 -19.53
CA SER A 117 2.95 10.21 -20.40
C SER A 117 2.52 8.81 -19.94
N GLU A 118 1.28 8.40 -20.26
CA GLU A 118 0.81 7.04 -19.98
C GLU A 118 1.69 5.97 -20.67
N SER A 119 2.20 6.26 -21.86
CA SER A 119 3.08 5.34 -22.60
C SER A 119 4.42 5.08 -21.91
N ASP A 120 4.92 6.04 -21.12
CA ASP A 120 6.21 5.94 -20.44
C ASP A 120 6.06 5.53 -18.97
N ALA A 121 4.84 5.52 -18.44
CA ALA A 121 4.56 5.39 -17.01
C ALA A 121 5.16 4.12 -16.39
N MET A 122 5.10 2.99 -17.10
CA MET A 122 5.59 1.70 -16.57
C MET A 122 7.13 1.69 -16.40
N ASP A 123 7.87 2.54 -17.10
CA ASP A 123 9.32 2.70 -16.92
C ASP A 123 9.69 3.33 -15.56
N TYR A 124 8.70 3.86 -14.85
CA TYR A 124 8.85 4.48 -13.54
C TYR A 124 8.41 3.56 -12.39
N VAL A 125 7.94 2.36 -12.69
CA VAL A 125 7.54 1.37 -11.68
C VAL A 125 8.76 0.57 -11.24
N MET A 126 8.93 0.44 -9.92
CA MET A 126 9.89 -0.46 -9.31
C MET A 126 9.30 -1.85 -9.06
N GLY A 127 8.06 -1.87 -8.63
CA GLY A 127 7.34 -3.06 -8.22
C GLY A 127 6.06 -2.72 -7.49
N TYR A 128 5.56 -3.68 -6.73
CA TYR A 128 4.25 -3.63 -6.11
C TYR A 128 4.30 -4.11 -4.66
N THR A 129 3.38 -3.63 -3.86
CA THR A 129 3.21 -4.03 -2.45
C THR A 129 1.73 -4.09 -2.09
N CYS A 130 1.37 -4.77 -1.00
CA CYS A 130 0.00 -4.70 -0.49
C CYS A 130 -0.19 -3.41 0.32
N VAL A 131 -1.37 -2.82 0.21
CA VAL A 131 -1.82 -1.68 1.03
C VAL A 131 -3.19 -1.97 1.59
N ASN A 132 -3.43 -1.57 2.84
CA ASN A 132 -4.77 -1.50 3.41
C ASN A 132 -5.09 -0.02 3.69
N ASP A 133 -5.90 0.61 2.83
CA ASP A 133 -6.27 2.02 2.97
C ASP A 133 -7.44 2.20 3.95
N VAL A 134 -7.19 1.85 5.22
CA VAL A 134 -8.20 1.85 6.29
C VAL A 134 -8.94 3.18 6.39
N SER A 135 -10.25 3.11 6.62
CA SER A 135 -11.15 4.27 6.66
C SER A 135 -12.12 4.24 7.84
N ALA A 136 -12.39 5.41 8.42
CA ALA A 136 -13.47 5.59 9.40
C ALA A 136 -14.79 5.89 8.65
N LYS A 137 -15.65 4.87 8.45
CA LYS A 137 -16.80 4.89 7.56
C LYS A 137 -17.81 6.01 7.88
N GLU A 138 -18.20 6.17 9.15
CA GLU A 138 -19.22 7.18 9.51
C GLU A 138 -18.75 8.64 9.29
N THR A 139 -17.44 8.87 9.24
CA THR A 139 -16.92 10.22 8.98
C THR A 139 -16.92 10.58 7.50
N ILE A 140 -16.97 9.56 6.61
CA ILE A 140 -17.04 9.78 5.16
C ILE A 140 -18.27 10.61 4.81
N GLU A 141 -19.47 10.16 5.19
CA GLU A 141 -20.73 10.84 4.90
C GLU A 141 -20.77 12.24 5.50
N SER A 142 -20.30 12.38 6.76
CA SER A 142 -20.33 13.67 7.45
C SER A 142 -19.39 14.71 6.84
N ASP A 143 -18.25 14.28 6.33
CA ASP A 143 -17.20 15.17 5.85
C ASP A 143 -17.34 15.49 4.35
N LEU A 144 -17.69 14.50 3.51
CA LEU A 144 -17.94 14.71 2.08
C LEU A 144 -19.06 15.72 1.84
N GLY A 145 -20.18 15.58 2.55
CA GLY A 145 -21.34 16.48 2.42
C GLY A 145 -21.07 17.92 2.87
N LYS A 146 -19.97 18.17 3.60
CA LYS A 146 -19.58 19.50 4.12
C LYS A 146 -18.36 20.09 3.43
N GLY A 147 -17.77 19.38 2.45
CA GLY A 147 -16.53 19.79 1.80
C GLY A 147 -15.32 19.83 2.75
N LEU A 148 -15.36 19.03 3.82
CA LEU A 148 -14.28 18.92 4.79
C LEU A 148 -13.17 18.02 4.25
N SER A 149 -11.97 18.16 4.81
CA SER A 149 -10.83 17.30 4.45
C SER A 149 -11.10 15.82 4.80
N MET A 150 -10.40 14.93 4.13
CA MET A 150 -10.58 13.48 4.25
C MET A 150 -10.03 12.92 5.58
N ARG A 151 -10.47 13.44 6.75
CA ARG A 151 -9.95 12.99 8.05
C ARG A 151 -10.16 11.52 8.30
N TRP A 152 -11.18 10.90 7.69
CA TRP A 152 -11.43 9.44 7.78
C TRP A 152 -10.29 8.55 7.25
N LYS A 153 -9.33 9.12 6.52
CA LYS A 153 -8.13 8.47 5.98
C LYS A 153 -6.85 8.77 6.78
N HIS A 154 -6.92 9.65 7.79
CA HIS A 154 -5.73 10.24 8.42
C HIS A 154 -5.50 9.83 9.88
N PHE A 155 -6.26 8.89 10.41
CA PHE A 155 -5.98 8.34 11.73
C PHE A 155 -4.65 7.58 11.73
N ASP A 156 -3.95 7.58 12.87
CA ASP A 156 -2.72 6.83 13.03
C ASP A 156 -2.94 5.35 12.66
N THR A 157 -1.96 4.74 12.03
CA THR A 157 -1.97 3.35 11.56
C THR A 157 -3.00 2.98 10.46
N PHE A 158 -3.71 3.97 9.89
CA PHE A 158 -4.74 3.74 8.86
C PHE A 158 -4.19 3.52 7.45
N CYS A 159 -2.88 3.21 7.33
CA CYS A 159 -2.27 2.81 6.06
C CYS A 159 -1.21 1.71 6.28
N PRO A 160 -1.62 0.49 6.65
CA PRO A 160 -0.73 -0.65 6.60
C PRO A 160 -0.17 -0.86 5.19
N ILE A 161 1.16 -1.06 5.09
CA ILE A 161 1.88 -1.24 3.81
C ILE A 161 2.94 -2.33 3.99
N GLY A 162 3.00 -3.28 3.05
CA GLY A 162 3.98 -4.34 3.07
C GLY A 162 3.45 -5.67 2.47
N PRO A 163 4.07 -6.79 2.80
CA PRO A 163 5.23 -7.00 3.68
C PRO A 163 6.56 -6.58 3.05
N HIS A 164 6.63 -6.49 1.73
CA HIS A 164 7.82 -6.15 0.93
C HIS A 164 7.40 -5.54 -0.41
N ILE A 165 8.35 -5.11 -1.22
CA ILE A 165 8.13 -4.74 -2.62
C ILE A 165 8.44 -5.96 -3.48
N GLU A 166 7.48 -6.42 -4.30
CA GLU A 166 7.71 -7.45 -5.31
C GLU A 166 7.97 -6.79 -6.66
N THR A 167 9.13 -7.08 -7.26
CA THR A 167 9.54 -6.49 -8.54
C THR A 167 9.26 -7.35 -9.75
N GLU A 168 8.88 -8.62 -9.55
CA GLU A 168 8.67 -9.61 -10.62
C GLU A 168 7.18 -9.94 -10.75
N ILE A 169 6.40 -8.95 -11.20
CA ILE A 169 4.97 -9.10 -11.53
C ILE A 169 4.83 -8.89 -13.05
N ASP A 170 4.46 -9.95 -13.75
CA ASP A 170 4.37 -9.95 -15.22
C ASP A 170 3.20 -9.11 -15.72
N ASP A 171 2.03 -9.24 -15.09
CA ASP A 171 0.82 -8.53 -15.48
C ASP A 171 0.11 -7.89 -14.29
N PRO A 172 0.47 -6.64 -13.92
CA PRO A 172 -0.16 -5.95 -12.80
C PRO A 172 -1.61 -5.52 -13.08
N GLY A 173 -2.08 -5.64 -14.33
CA GLY A 173 -3.47 -5.37 -14.72
C GLY A 173 -4.44 -6.51 -14.45
N HIS A 174 -3.96 -7.70 -14.00
CA HIS A 174 -4.81 -8.88 -13.79
C HIS A 174 -4.51 -9.60 -12.47
N LEU A 175 -4.19 -8.86 -11.42
CA LEU A 175 -3.91 -9.42 -10.09
C LEU A 175 -5.21 -9.62 -9.29
N LYS A 176 -5.35 -10.81 -8.69
CA LYS A 176 -6.41 -11.07 -7.71
C LYS A 176 -6.10 -10.31 -6.43
N ILE A 177 -7.11 -9.60 -5.92
CA ILE A 177 -7.08 -8.87 -4.65
C ILE A 177 -8.06 -9.56 -3.72
N GLU A 178 -7.62 -9.93 -2.51
CA GLU A 178 -8.45 -10.54 -1.49
C GLU A 178 -8.17 -9.89 -0.14
N CYS A 179 -9.23 -9.69 0.65
CA CYS A 179 -9.13 -9.33 2.05
C CYS A 179 -9.81 -10.39 2.90
N PHE A 180 -9.11 -10.87 3.91
CA PHE A 180 -9.64 -11.81 4.89
C PHE A 180 -9.74 -11.13 6.25
N VAL A 181 -10.82 -11.41 6.97
CA VAL A 181 -10.98 -11.03 8.37
C VAL A 181 -11.13 -12.32 9.18
N ASN A 182 -10.22 -12.52 10.13
CA ASN A 182 -10.16 -13.75 10.95
C ASN A 182 -10.08 -15.05 10.12
N GLY A 183 -9.42 -14.98 8.96
CA GLY A 183 -9.25 -16.11 8.04
C GLY A 183 -10.43 -16.38 7.10
N GLU A 184 -11.53 -15.62 7.19
CA GLU A 184 -12.68 -15.71 6.30
C GLU A 184 -12.59 -14.61 5.23
N LEU A 185 -12.90 -14.95 3.97
CA LEU A 185 -12.92 -13.98 2.86
C LEU A 185 -13.99 -12.91 3.13
N SER A 186 -13.55 -11.66 3.24
CA SER A 186 -14.39 -10.51 3.57
C SER A 186 -14.71 -9.65 2.35
N ALA A 187 -13.73 -9.49 1.45
CA ALA A 187 -13.87 -8.71 0.23
C ALA A 187 -12.85 -9.21 -0.82
N GLY A 188 -13.14 -8.97 -2.10
CA GLY A 188 -12.25 -9.37 -3.18
C GLY A 188 -12.57 -8.70 -4.51
N GLY A 189 -11.66 -8.87 -5.47
CA GLY A 189 -11.77 -8.36 -6.83
C GLY A 189 -10.49 -8.59 -7.62
N ASN A 190 -10.35 -7.87 -8.72
CA ASN A 190 -9.21 -7.99 -9.61
C ASN A 190 -8.79 -6.61 -10.14
N THR A 191 -7.47 -6.39 -10.35
CA THR A 191 -6.98 -5.12 -10.91
C THR A 191 -7.49 -4.84 -12.32
N SER A 192 -7.97 -5.85 -13.06
CA SER A 192 -8.62 -5.67 -14.36
C SER A 192 -9.97 -4.93 -14.29
N GLU A 193 -10.54 -4.78 -13.08
CA GLU A 193 -11.78 -4.05 -12.82
C GLU A 193 -11.55 -2.56 -12.56
N MET A 194 -10.28 -2.11 -12.53
CA MET A 194 -9.96 -0.70 -12.39
C MET A 194 -10.55 0.14 -13.52
N ILE A 195 -11.17 1.28 -13.18
CA ILE A 195 -11.66 2.27 -14.13
C ILE A 195 -10.47 2.90 -14.88
N PHE A 196 -9.43 3.25 -14.14
CA PHE A 196 -8.18 3.81 -14.65
C PHE A 196 -7.02 2.87 -14.32
N GLY A 197 -6.38 2.33 -15.36
CA GLY A 197 -5.24 1.41 -15.20
C GLY A 197 -3.99 2.10 -14.67
N ILE A 198 -3.02 1.31 -14.19
CA ILE A 198 -1.78 1.79 -13.55
C ILE A 198 -1.05 2.87 -14.37
N PRO A 199 -0.87 2.76 -15.70
CA PRO A 199 -0.21 3.80 -16.48
C PRO A 199 -0.92 5.16 -16.35
N LYS A 200 -2.26 5.17 -16.41
CA LYS A 200 -3.07 6.37 -16.23
C LYS A 200 -2.90 6.96 -14.83
N LEU A 201 -2.87 6.12 -13.78
CA LEU A 201 -2.69 6.59 -12.40
C LEU A 201 -1.36 7.30 -12.21
N ILE A 202 -0.25 6.72 -12.71
CA ILE A 202 1.08 7.32 -12.61
C ILE A 202 1.14 8.65 -13.37
N SER A 203 0.68 8.66 -14.62
CA SER A 203 0.59 9.87 -15.44
C SER A 203 -0.19 10.94 -14.70
N TRP A 204 -1.42 10.62 -14.26
CA TRP A 204 -2.34 11.53 -13.59
C TRP A 204 -1.76 12.14 -12.30
N VAL A 205 -1.18 11.33 -11.42
CA VAL A 205 -0.54 11.81 -10.20
C VAL A 205 0.67 12.68 -10.52
N SER A 206 1.46 12.32 -11.56
CA SER A 206 2.65 13.07 -11.97
C SER A 206 2.33 14.46 -12.53
N GLU A 207 1.11 14.69 -13.00
CA GLU A 207 0.64 16.03 -13.39
C GLU A 207 0.39 16.93 -12.17
N VAL A 208 0.02 16.35 -11.04
CA VAL A 208 -0.28 17.09 -9.81
C VAL A 208 0.97 17.33 -8.98
N MET A 209 1.80 16.30 -8.80
CA MET A 209 2.98 16.35 -7.93
C MET A 209 4.17 15.57 -8.51
N THR A 210 5.39 16.00 -8.17
CA THR A 210 6.59 15.23 -8.48
C THR A 210 6.62 13.97 -7.60
N LEU A 211 6.62 12.79 -8.22
CA LEU A 211 6.87 11.52 -7.55
C LEU A 211 8.37 11.31 -7.37
N GLN A 212 8.76 10.66 -6.28
CA GLN A 212 10.15 10.32 -5.95
C GLN A 212 10.32 8.81 -5.83
N PRO A 213 11.56 8.28 -5.96
CA PRO A 213 11.82 6.87 -5.70
C PRO A 213 11.30 6.47 -4.31
N GLY A 214 10.52 5.39 -4.26
CA GLY A 214 9.90 4.87 -3.04
C GLY A 214 8.54 5.49 -2.69
N ASP A 215 8.05 6.49 -3.42
CA ASP A 215 6.65 6.91 -3.31
C ASP A 215 5.74 5.74 -3.74
N ILE A 216 4.61 5.60 -3.08
CA ILE A 216 3.67 4.49 -3.32
C ILE A 216 2.32 5.06 -3.70
N ILE A 217 1.75 4.55 -4.80
CA ILE A 217 0.40 4.90 -5.26
C ILE A 217 -0.53 3.72 -4.99
N PRO A 218 -1.34 3.73 -3.91
CA PRO A 218 -2.45 2.80 -3.75
C PRO A 218 -3.49 3.02 -4.86
N THR A 219 -3.96 1.92 -5.48
CA THR A 219 -4.70 1.97 -6.74
C THR A 219 -6.22 2.04 -6.59
N GLY A 220 -6.73 2.12 -5.37
CA GLY A 220 -8.14 1.95 -5.03
C GLY A 220 -8.48 0.50 -4.71
N CYS A 221 -9.62 0.27 -4.06
CA CYS A 221 -10.11 -1.05 -3.65
C CYS A 221 -11.38 -1.45 -4.41
N PRO A 222 -11.57 -2.75 -4.75
CA PRO A 222 -12.81 -3.23 -5.39
C PRO A 222 -13.99 -3.26 -4.43
N GLU A 223 -13.77 -3.70 -3.19
CA GLU A 223 -14.79 -3.87 -2.15
C GLU A 223 -14.24 -3.51 -0.77
N THR A 224 -15.14 -3.18 0.15
CA THR A 224 -14.83 -2.83 1.54
C THR A 224 -15.73 -3.58 2.51
N ALA A 225 -15.23 -3.88 3.72
CA ALA A 225 -16.07 -4.39 4.81
C ALA A 225 -15.59 -3.87 6.17
N GLU A 226 -16.46 -3.95 7.17
CA GLU A 226 -16.17 -3.49 8.52
C GLU A 226 -15.19 -4.42 9.23
N ILE A 227 -14.34 -3.81 10.06
CA ILE A 227 -13.41 -4.49 10.96
C ILE A 227 -13.66 -4.02 12.40
N ASN A 228 -13.39 -4.90 13.36
CA ASN A 228 -13.65 -4.66 14.78
C ASN A 228 -12.38 -4.87 15.62
N ILE A 229 -12.38 -4.31 16.81
CA ILE A 229 -11.32 -4.57 17.81
C ILE A 229 -11.22 -6.07 18.07
N GLY A 230 -10.00 -6.61 17.98
CA GLY A 230 -9.70 -8.03 18.12
C GLY A 230 -9.61 -8.81 16.81
N ASP A 231 -10.01 -8.19 15.68
CA ASP A 231 -9.90 -8.83 14.36
C ASP A 231 -8.45 -8.90 13.89
N VAL A 232 -8.17 -9.92 13.07
CA VAL A 232 -6.96 -10.05 12.25
C VAL A 232 -7.34 -9.81 10.80
N VAL A 233 -6.77 -8.79 10.20
CA VAL A 233 -7.02 -8.40 8.80
C VAL A 233 -5.85 -8.81 7.94
N GLU A 234 -6.10 -9.57 6.87
CA GLU A 234 -5.09 -9.97 5.89
C GLU A 234 -5.48 -9.44 4.51
N VAL A 235 -4.67 -8.56 3.96
CA VAL A 235 -4.71 -8.17 2.54
C VAL A 235 -3.79 -9.10 1.78
N ARG A 236 -4.33 -9.88 0.84
CA ARG A 236 -3.58 -10.81 -0.01
C ARG A 236 -3.70 -10.40 -1.46
N ILE A 237 -2.55 -10.24 -2.11
CA ILE A 237 -2.49 -9.90 -3.53
C ILE A 237 -1.67 -10.96 -4.26
N GLU A 238 -2.25 -11.47 -5.34
CA GLU A 238 -1.61 -12.47 -6.20
C GLU A 238 -0.20 -12.06 -6.63
N GLY A 239 0.76 -12.96 -6.51
CA GLY A 239 2.16 -12.73 -6.84
C GLY A 239 2.94 -11.88 -5.86
N ILE A 240 2.29 -11.04 -5.04
CA ILE A 240 2.96 -10.15 -4.07
C ILE A 240 3.09 -10.84 -2.71
N GLY A 241 1.97 -11.29 -2.13
CA GLY A 241 1.94 -11.93 -0.82
C GLY A 241 0.84 -11.40 0.09
N SER A 242 1.05 -11.49 1.41
CA SER A 242 0.06 -11.15 2.43
C SER A 242 0.57 -10.10 3.40
N LEU A 243 -0.21 -9.05 3.58
CA LEU A 243 -0.07 -8.02 4.61
C LEU A 243 -1.07 -8.31 5.73
N VAL A 244 -0.58 -8.65 6.91
CA VAL A 244 -1.41 -9.05 8.05
C VAL A 244 -1.27 -8.03 9.17
N ASN A 245 -2.41 -7.61 9.76
CA ASN A 245 -2.44 -6.64 10.86
C ASN A 245 -3.51 -7.02 11.88
N ASN A 246 -3.24 -6.74 13.16
CA ASN A 246 -4.22 -6.89 14.22
C ASN A 246 -4.96 -5.58 14.46
N VAL A 247 -6.26 -5.65 14.71
CA VAL A 247 -7.06 -4.47 15.11
C VAL A 247 -7.09 -4.38 16.62
N ILE A 248 -6.58 -3.30 17.18
CA ILE A 248 -6.51 -3.08 18.63
C ILE A 248 -7.29 -1.84 19.05
N GLU A 249 -7.67 -1.79 20.34
CA GLU A 249 -8.28 -0.60 20.92
C GLU A 249 -7.28 0.55 21.05
N ASP A 250 -7.77 1.78 20.86
CA ASP A 250 -7.00 3.00 21.15
C ASP A 250 -6.87 3.20 22.68
N TYR A 251 -5.68 3.63 23.14
CA TYR A 251 -5.32 3.75 24.56
C TYR A 251 -5.86 5.03 25.21
#